data_28ff9c8e9c7f819e1f5d11ab96287a38
#
_entry.id   28ff9c8e9c7f819e1f5d11ab96287a38
#
_cell.length_a   1.000
_cell.length_b   1.000
_cell.length_c   1.000
_cell.angle_alpha   90.00
_cell.angle_beta   90.00
_cell.angle_gamma   90.00
#
_symmetry.space_group_name_H-M   'P 1'
#
loop_
_entity.id
_entity.type
_entity.pdbx_description
1 polymer ?
#
loop_
_entity_poly.entity_id
_entity_poly.type
_entity_poly.pdbx_seq_one_letter_code
_entity_poly.pdbx_strand_id
1 'polypeptide(L)'
;MLSRVWNEGVPEVRIAASDEKHHGYTRAVSNGNPMNPNLAFWTAVLVDLLAIVALVAIGIRSIRRGNLSRHRRCMKSSAALVACFFGIYPLKLLWLGRERLPEWSGQAVAILRIHEFCVFAMLVGGLIALILSQKMHRKRNQLTHLPDAPLASSRILRRHRQAGWTAAIGAGLAFLTAATVLVGMYRRAGGH
;
A
#
# COMPACT_ATOMS: atom_id res chain seq x y z
N MET A 1 57.86 10.02 -45.42
CA MET A 1 58.97 9.45 -44.65
C MET A 1 58.46 9.07 -43.26
N LEU A 2 58.66 7.80 -42.94
CA LEU A 2 58.54 7.10 -41.65
C LEU A 2 57.14 6.85 -41.09
N SER A 3 56.56 5.75 -41.63
CA SER A 3 55.77 4.76 -40.93
C SER A 3 56.66 3.94 -40.00
N ARG A 4 56.21 3.64 -38.78
CA ARG A 4 56.53 2.42 -37.98
C ARG A 4 55.49 2.30 -36.90
N VAL A 5 54.55 1.41 -37.01
CA VAL A 5 54.55 0.08 -36.46
C VAL A 5 54.80 0.03 -34.94
N TRP A 6 53.71 -0.07 -34.20
CA TRP A 6 53.73 -0.76 -32.90
C TRP A 6 52.61 -1.80 -32.89
N ASN A 7 53.06 -2.99 -33.30
CA ASN A 7 52.28 -4.21 -33.14
C ASN A 7 52.94 -4.93 -31.95
N GLU A 8 52.54 -4.56 -30.73
CA GLU A 8 52.96 -5.28 -29.53
C GLU A 8 51.79 -6.09 -29.01
N GLY A 9 52.03 -7.40 -28.97
CA GLY A 9 51.10 -8.46 -28.62
C GLY A 9 50.37 -8.22 -27.32
N VAL A 10 49.05 -8.17 -27.44
CA VAL A 10 48.18 -8.32 -26.31
C VAL A 10 48.29 -9.77 -25.84
N PRO A 11 48.72 -10.05 -24.60
CA PRO A 11 48.71 -11.43 -24.11
C PRO A 11 47.27 -11.91 -24.06
N GLU A 12 47.00 -12.99 -24.78
CA GLU A 12 45.74 -13.74 -24.71
C GLU A 12 45.55 -14.23 -23.29
N VAL A 13 44.77 -13.46 -22.50
CA VAL A 13 44.32 -13.91 -21.18
C VAL A 13 43.37 -15.06 -21.43
N ARG A 14 43.90 -16.27 -21.38
CA ARG A 14 43.11 -17.49 -21.26
C ARG A 14 42.32 -17.42 -19.97
N ILE A 15 41.09 -16.91 -20.05
CA ILE A 15 40.12 -17.04 -19.00
C ILE A 15 39.83 -18.53 -18.89
N ALA A 16 40.45 -19.16 -17.89
CA ALA A 16 40.08 -20.51 -17.48
C ALA A 16 38.56 -20.50 -17.23
N ALA A 17 37.85 -21.27 -18.04
CA ALA A 17 36.45 -21.56 -17.82
C ALA A 17 36.34 -22.16 -16.39
N SER A 18 36.06 -21.32 -15.42
CA SER A 18 35.67 -21.77 -14.11
C SER A 18 34.36 -22.52 -14.30
N ASP A 19 34.44 -23.80 -14.03
CA ASP A 19 33.37 -24.77 -13.92
C ASP A 19 32.26 -24.19 -13.08
N GLU A 20 31.31 -23.53 -13.73
CA GLU A 20 30.12 -22.98 -13.14
C GLU A 20 29.26 -24.17 -12.75
N LYS A 21 29.52 -24.67 -11.53
CA LYS A 21 28.64 -25.63 -10.89
C LYS A 21 27.24 -25.01 -10.89
N HIS A 22 26.49 -25.35 -11.94
CA HIS A 22 25.05 -25.22 -11.97
C HIS A 22 24.53 -25.90 -10.71
N HIS A 23 24.38 -25.13 -9.66
CA HIS A 23 23.51 -25.51 -8.57
C HIS A 23 22.13 -25.66 -9.21
N GLY A 24 21.87 -26.91 -9.59
CA GLY A 24 20.56 -27.34 -10.01
C GLY A 24 19.60 -27.03 -8.89
N TYR A 25 18.98 -25.87 -9.00
CA TYR A 25 17.71 -25.62 -8.33
C TYR A 25 16.76 -26.67 -8.90
N THR A 26 16.71 -27.81 -8.22
CA THR A 26 15.65 -28.80 -8.45
C THR A 26 14.35 -28.06 -8.24
N ARG A 27 13.76 -27.67 -9.36
CA ARG A 27 12.40 -27.17 -9.44
C ARG A 27 11.53 -28.30 -8.93
N ALA A 28 11.21 -28.30 -7.65
CA ALA A 28 10.21 -29.18 -7.10
C ALA A 28 8.93 -28.92 -7.90
N VAL A 29 8.63 -29.84 -8.84
CA VAL A 29 7.37 -29.89 -9.55
C VAL A 29 6.32 -30.24 -8.51
N SER A 30 5.77 -29.22 -7.89
CA SER A 30 4.58 -29.34 -7.04
C SER A 30 3.40 -29.57 -7.97
N ASN A 31 3.05 -30.83 -8.17
CA ASN A 31 1.81 -31.25 -8.79
C ASN A 31 0.64 -30.92 -7.87
N GLY A 32 -0.05 -29.82 -8.14
CA GLY A 32 -1.24 -29.40 -7.41
C GLY A 32 -1.28 -27.88 -7.36
N ASN A 33 -1.94 -27.26 -8.32
CA ASN A 33 -2.20 -25.84 -8.49
C ASN A 33 -1.82 -24.94 -7.28
N PRO A 34 -0.56 -24.63 -7.02
CA PRO A 34 -0.19 -23.78 -5.90
C PRO A 34 -0.46 -22.37 -6.36
N MET A 35 -1.55 -21.82 -5.86
CA MET A 35 -1.80 -20.39 -5.95
C MET A 35 -0.51 -19.69 -5.52
N ASN A 36 0.13 -18.95 -6.44
CA ASN A 36 1.36 -18.25 -6.16
C ASN A 36 1.22 -17.44 -4.87
N PRO A 37 2.01 -17.71 -3.81
CA PRO A 37 1.81 -17.11 -2.49
C PRO A 37 1.86 -15.58 -2.52
N ASN A 38 2.62 -14.99 -3.46
CA ASN A 38 2.60 -13.55 -3.65
C ASN A 38 1.25 -13.07 -4.19
N LEU A 39 0.63 -13.77 -5.15
CA LEU A 39 -0.69 -13.40 -5.66
C LEU A 39 -1.77 -13.56 -4.58
N ALA A 40 -1.70 -14.64 -3.79
CA ALA A 40 -2.61 -14.85 -2.67
C ALA A 40 -2.51 -13.70 -1.64
N PHE A 41 -1.30 -13.30 -1.28
CA PHE A 41 -1.06 -12.19 -0.38
C PHE A 41 -1.66 -10.88 -0.92
N TRP A 42 -1.37 -10.52 -2.17
CA TRP A 42 -1.86 -9.27 -2.76
C TRP A 42 -3.37 -9.27 -2.97
N THR A 43 -3.97 -10.45 -3.21
CA THR A 43 -5.43 -10.59 -3.25
C THR A 43 -6.04 -10.34 -1.86
N ALA A 44 -5.45 -10.91 -0.81
CA ALA A 44 -5.89 -10.65 0.56
C ALA A 44 -5.75 -9.15 0.93
N VAL A 45 -4.67 -8.49 0.53
CA VAL A 45 -4.47 -7.04 0.72
C VAL A 45 -5.51 -6.22 -0.04
N LEU A 46 -5.90 -6.62 -1.26
CA LEU A 46 -6.96 -5.94 -2.00
C LEU A 46 -8.32 -6.08 -1.30
N VAL A 47 -8.63 -7.26 -0.74
CA VAL A 47 -9.84 -7.49 0.06
C VAL A 47 -9.83 -6.64 1.33
N ASP A 48 -8.70 -6.56 2.02
CA ASP A 48 -8.53 -5.68 3.20
C ASP A 48 -8.79 -4.22 2.83
N LEU A 49 -8.20 -3.73 1.73
CA LEU A 49 -8.40 -2.37 1.25
C LEU A 49 -9.87 -2.10 0.84
N LEU A 50 -10.54 -3.09 0.24
CA LEU A 50 -11.98 -3.00 -0.04
C LEU A 50 -12.79 -2.86 1.26
N ALA A 51 -12.45 -3.64 2.29
CA ALA A 51 -13.09 -3.54 3.60
C ALA A 51 -12.87 -2.15 4.24
N ILE A 52 -11.67 -1.59 4.12
CA ILE A 52 -11.36 -0.22 4.57
C ILE A 52 -12.25 0.79 3.84
N VAL A 53 -12.33 0.73 2.51
CA VAL A 53 -13.17 1.63 1.69
C VAL A 53 -14.64 1.51 2.09
N ALA A 54 -15.15 0.29 2.25
CA ALA A 54 -16.52 0.04 2.67
C ALA A 54 -16.82 0.61 4.08
N LEU A 55 -15.92 0.40 5.04
CA LEU A 55 -16.05 0.95 6.40
C LEU A 55 -16.04 2.47 6.39
N VAL A 56 -15.17 3.10 5.60
CA VAL A 56 -15.13 4.55 5.44
C VAL A 56 -16.44 5.06 4.84
N ALA A 57 -16.95 4.44 3.78
CA ALA A 57 -18.21 4.81 3.15
C ALA A 57 -19.41 4.68 4.12
N ILE A 58 -19.49 3.56 4.85
CA ILE A 58 -20.51 3.34 5.89
C ILE A 58 -20.37 4.39 7.00
N GLY A 59 -19.15 4.70 7.40
CA GLY A 59 -18.85 5.74 8.40
C GLY A 59 -19.34 7.12 7.98
N ILE A 60 -19.05 7.53 6.74
CA ILE A 60 -19.52 8.79 6.15
C ILE A 60 -21.05 8.81 6.07
N ARG A 61 -21.66 7.72 5.61
CA ARG A 61 -23.13 7.61 5.56
C ARG A 61 -23.76 7.70 6.97
N SER A 62 -23.11 7.09 7.98
CA SER A 62 -23.58 7.11 9.36
C SER A 62 -23.55 8.52 9.96
N ILE A 63 -22.49 9.30 9.74
CA ILE A 63 -22.42 10.67 10.25
C ILE A 63 -23.45 11.59 9.58
N ARG A 64 -23.73 11.39 8.28
CA ARG A 64 -24.79 12.13 7.56
C ARG A 64 -26.19 11.83 8.12
N ARG A 65 -26.37 10.65 8.74
CA ARG A 65 -27.62 10.25 9.42
C ARG A 65 -27.63 10.59 10.91
N GLY A 66 -26.64 11.37 11.39
CA GLY A 66 -26.53 11.75 12.81
C GLY A 66 -26.00 10.64 13.74
N ASN A 67 -25.66 9.45 13.23
CA ASN A 67 -25.19 8.34 14.06
C ASN A 67 -23.66 8.39 14.28
N LEU A 68 -23.27 9.21 15.26
CA LEU A 68 -21.87 9.43 15.62
C LEU A 68 -21.19 8.18 16.19
N SER A 69 -21.93 7.34 16.95
CA SER A 69 -21.38 6.11 17.53
C SER A 69 -20.96 5.10 16.46
N ARG A 70 -21.81 4.91 15.44
CA ARG A 70 -21.53 4.03 14.32
C ARG A 70 -20.38 4.58 13.48
N HIS A 71 -20.35 5.89 13.19
CA HIS A 71 -19.23 6.53 12.51
C HIS A 71 -17.91 6.26 13.22
N ARG A 72 -17.84 6.48 14.54
CA ARG A 72 -16.63 6.20 15.33
C ARG A 72 -16.17 4.74 15.23
N ARG A 73 -17.10 3.79 15.33
CA ARG A 73 -16.76 2.37 15.22
C ARG A 73 -16.16 2.06 13.84
N CYS A 74 -16.80 2.49 12.78
CA CYS A 74 -16.28 2.29 11.41
C CYS A 74 -14.89 2.89 11.22
N MET A 75 -14.65 4.12 11.71
CA MET A 75 -13.34 4.76 11.59
C MET A 75 -12.25 4.05 12.42
N LYS A 76 -12.59 3.57 13.63
CA LYS A 76 -11.64 2.78 14.42
C LYS A 76 -11.33 1.42 13.78
N SER A 77 -12.33 0.74 13.24
CA SER A 77 -12.13 -0.53 12.54
C SER A 77 -11.29 -0.37 11.28
N SER A 78 -11.54 0.68 10.46
CA SER A 78 -10.70 0.95 9.30
C SER A 78 -9.25 1.28 9.68
N ALA A 79 -9.04 2.06 10.75
CA ALA A 79 -7.69 2.34 11.25
C ALA A 79 -6.99 1.07 11.78
N ALA A 80 -7.72 0.16 12.42
CA ALA A 80 -7.18 -1.12 12.88
C ALA A 80 -6.76 -2.03 11.71
N LEU A 81 -7.55 -2.09 10.63
CA LEU A 81 -7.18 -2.83 9.41
C LEU A 81 -5.91 -2.26 8.77
N VAL A 82 -5.81 -0.95 8.65
CA VAL A 82 -4.58 -0.29 8.18
C VAL A 82 -3.38 -0.65 9.05
N ALA A 83 -3.52 -0.58 10.40
CA ALA A 83 -2.45 -0.95 11.31
C ALA A 83 -2.07 -2.43 11.20
N CYS A 84 -3.04 -3.32 11.02
CA CYS A 84 -2.84 -4.75 10.79
C CYS A 84 -2.02 -4.99 9.51
N PHE A 85 -2.38 -4.34 8.40
CA PHE A 85 -1.62 -4.39 7.17
C PHE A 85 -0.15 -3.98 7.37
N PHE A 86 0.10 -2.86 8.07
CA PHE A 86 1.46 -2.41 8.37
C PHE A 86 2.25 -3.37 9.27
N GLY A 87 1.58 -4.15 10.12
CA GLY A 87 2.19 -5.21 10.91
C GLY A 87 2.56 -6.44 10.09
N ILE A 88 1.69 -6.82 9.14
CA ILE A 88 1.86 -8.03 8.32
C ILE A 88 2.82 -7.79 7.15
N TYR A 89 2.86 -6.60 6.57
CA TYR A 89 3.66 -6.30 5.40
C TYR A 89 5.18 -6.53 5.58
N PRO A 90 5.82 -6.14 6.70
CA PRO A 90 7.23 -6.50 6.96
C PRO A 90 7.47 -8.00 7.01
N LEU A 91 6.55 -8.78 7.59
CA LEU A 91 6.65 -10.24 7.62
C LEU A 91 6.61 -10.83 6.21
N LYS A 92 5.74 -10.28 5.35
CA LYS A 92 5.71 -10.64 3.92
C LYS A 92 7.06 -10.39 3.25
N LEU A 93 7.68 -9.24 3.51
CA LEU A 93 8.98 -8.90 2.92
C LEU A 93 10.08 -9.87 3.38
N LEU A 94 10.04 -10.32 4.63
CA LEU A 94 11.00 -11.28 5.17
C LEU A 94 10.82 -12.69 4.60
N TRP A 95 9.58 -13.13 4.35
CA TRP A 95 9.29 -14.51 3.93
C TRP A 95 9.18 -14.69 2.42
N LEU A 96 8.51 -13.75 1.73
CA LEU A 96 8.25 -13.83 0.28
C LEU A 96 9.15 -12.91 -0.55
N GLY A 97 9.94 -12.04 0.09
CA GLY A 97 10.81 -11.10 -0.59
C GLY A 97 10.05 -9.94 -1.27
N ARG A 98 10.79 -9.17 -2.06
CA ARG A 98 10.27 -8.05 -2.86
C ARG A 98 9.95 -8.52 -4.28
N GLU A 99 8.94 -7.91 -4.90
CA GLU A 99 8.65 -8.09 -6.32
C GLU A 99 9.76 -7.49 -7.20
N ARG A 100 10.07 -8.17 -8.30
CA ARG A 100 11.08 -7.74 -9.26
C ARG A 100 10.50 -6.68 -10.20
N LEU A 101 10.63 -5.41 -9.84
CA LEU A 101 10.14 -4.26 -10.63
C LEU A 101 10.73 -4.14 -12.05
N PRO A 102 12.00 -4.53 -12.32
CA PRO A 102 12.55 -4.44 -13.69
C PRO A 102 11.79 -5.25 -14.75
N GLU A 103 11.03 -6.26 -14.32
CA GLU A 103 10.20 -7.08 -15.20
C GLU A 103 8.85 -6.42 -15.55
N TRP A 104 8.57 -5.25 -14.97
CA TRP A 104 7.29 -4.55 -15.12
C TRP A 104 7.33 -3.56 -16.29
N SER A 105 6.21 -3.43 -17.02
CA SER A 105 6.08 -2.39 -18.05
C SER A 105 6.12 -1.00 -17.42
N GLY A 106 6.60 0.00 -18.16
CA GLY A 106 6.64 1.39 -17.68
C GLY A 106 5.27 1.91 -17.20
N GLN A 107 4.17 1.49 -17.87
CA GLN A 107 2.81 1.82 -17.45
C GLN A 107 2.46 1.21 -16.09
N ALA A 108 2.81 -0.05 -15.84
CA ALA A 108 2.55 -0.71 -14.56
C ALA A 108 3.32 -0.03 -13.42
N VAL A 109 4.56 0.38 -13.66
CA VAL A 109 5.37 1.15 -12.70
C VAL A 109 4.74 2.52 -12.43
N ALA A 110 4.24 3.23 -13.46
CA ALA A 110 3.56 4.51 -13.29
C ALA A 110 2.29 4.37 -12.43
N ILE A 111 1.45 3.35 -12.68
CA ILE A 111 0.26 3.07 -11.88
C ILE A 111 0.65 2.75 -10.44
N LEU A 112 1.72 1.99 -10.21
CA LEU A 112 2.23 1.70 -8.87
C LEU A 112 2.65 2.98 -8.13
N ARG A 113 3.31 3.93 -8.80
CA ARG A 113 3.67 5.22 -8.20
C ARG A 113 2.45 6.07 -7.82
N ILE A 114 1.44 6.07 -8.69
CA ILE A 114 0.16 6.73 -8.38
C ILE A 114 -0.49 6.06 -7.17
N HIS A 115 -0.48 4.73 -7.10
CA HIS A 115 -0.98 3.97 -5.96
C HIS A 115 -0.27 4.36 -4.65
N GLU A 116 1.07 4.37 -4.65
CA GLU A 116 1.88 4.76 -3.50
C GLU A 116 1.51 6.17 -3.01
N PHE A 117 1.33 7.13 -3.93
CA PHE A 117 0.90 8.48 -3.59
C PHE A 117 -0.51 8.53 -3.00
N CYS A 118 -1.46 7.76 -3.54
CA CYS A 118 -2.82 7.66 -3.02
C CYS A 118 -2.85 7.05 -1.61
N VAL A 119 -2.07 6.00 -1.37
CA VAL A 119 -1.90 5.39 -0.04
C VAL A 119 -1.30 6.40 0.94
N PHE A 120 -0.26 7.14 0.54
CA PHE A 120 0.33 8.17 1.37
C PHE A 120 -0.68 9.27 1.75
N ALA A 121 -1.46 9.77 0.79
CA ALA A 121 -2.51 10.76 1.03
C ALA A 121 -3.60 10.21 1.98
N MET A 122 -3.99 8.95 1.79
CA MET A 122 -4.93 8.24 2.69
C MET A 122 -4.40 8.18 4.13
N LEU A 123 -3.14 7.81 4.31
CA LEU A 123 -2.51 7.67 5.63
C LEU A 123 -2.39 9.01 6.34
N VAL A 124 -1.85 10.02 5.66
CA VAL A 124 -1.69 11.37 6.23
C VAL A 124 -3.05 11.98 6.58
N GLY A 125 -4.00 11.92 5.65
CA GLY A 125 -5.37 12.40 5.87
C GLY A 125 -6.06 11.67 7.02
N GLY A 126 -5.95 10.34 7.07
CA GLY A 126 -6.50 9.50 8.13
C GLY A 126 -5.90 9.81 9.51
N LEU A 127 -4.57 9.96 9.58
CA LEU A 127 -3.87 10.30 10.81
C LEU A 127 -4.27 11.68 11.33
N ILE A 128 -4.31 12.69 10.48
CA ILE A 128 -4.77 14.04 10.84
C ILE A 128 -6.22 14.00 11.36
N ALA A 129 -7.10 13.29 10.65
CA ALA A 129 -8.49 13.13 11.06
C ALA A 129 -8.61 12.45 12.43
N LEU A 130 -7.80 11.42 12.70
CA LEU A 130 -7.76 10.71 13.97
C LEU A 130 -7.29 11.61 15.12
N ILE A 131 -6.19 12.35 14.93
CA ILE A 131 -5.65 13.27 15.93
C ILE A 131 -6.68 14.37 16.26
N LEU A 132 -7.31 14.96 15.25
CA LEU A 132 -8.33 15.98 15.43
C LEU A 132 -9.57 15.43 16.14
N SER A 133 -9.98 14.20 15.84
CA SER A 133 -11.08 13.52 16.53
C SER A 133 -10.78 13.30 18.01
N GLN A 134 -9.56 12.88 18.36
CA GLN A 134 -9.14 12.71 19.76
C GLN A 134 -9.12 14.05 20.51
N LYS A 135 -8.60 15.12 19.89
CA LYS A 135 -8.62 16.47 20.47
C LYS A 135 -10.05 16.95 20.76
N MET A 136 -10.98 16.75 19.82
CA MET A 136 -12.39 17.09 20.02
C MET A 136 -13.01 16.29 21.17
N HIS A 137 -12.68 15.01 21.29
CA HIS A 137 -13.20 14.15 22.36
C HIS A 137 -12.68 14.59 23.73
N ARG A 138 -11.39 14.84 23.87
CA ARG A 138 -10.78 15.32 25.11
C ARG A 138 -11.41 16.64 25.55
N LYS A 139 -11.58 17.59 24.64
CA LYS A 139 -12.20 18.87 24.91
C LYS A 139 -13.66 18.74 25.38
N ARG A 140 -14.43 17.86 24.72
CA ARG A 140 -15.80 17.57 25.12
C ARG A 140 -15.89 17.01 26.53
N ASN A 141 -15.02 16.08 26.92
CA ASN A 141 -15.01 15.50 28.26
C ASN A 141 -14.62 16.51 29.33
N GLN A 142 -13.78 17.51 29.02
CA GLN A 142 -13.43 18.58 29.94
C GLN A 142 -14.57 19.60 30.14
N LEU A 143 -15.42 19.76 29.13
CA LEU A 143 -16.51 20.75 29.12
C LEU A 143 -17.85 20.18 29.59
N THR A 144 -17.93 18.90 29.95
CA THR A 144 -19.17 18.27 30.47
C THR A 144 -19.66 18.91 31.76
N HIS A 145 -18.82 19.70 32.46
CA HIS A 145 -19.17 20.41 33.67
C HIS A 145 -19.58 21.89 33.44
N LEU A 146 -19.54 22.37 32.18
CA LEU A 146 -19.86 23.75 31.81
C LEU A 146 -20.98 23.74 30.75
N PRO A 147 -22.25 24.06 31.13
CA PRO A 147 -23.40 23.91 30.22
C PRO A 147 -23.34 24.81 28.98
N ASP A 148 -22.65 25.94 29.02
CA ASP A 148 -22.62 26.95 27.94
C ASP A 148 -21.31 26.96 27.13
N ALA A 149 -20.43 25.92 27.26
CA ALA A 149 -19.17 25.93 26.58
C ALA A 149 -19.34 25.64 25.08
N PRO A 150 -18.77 26.46 24.19
CA PRO A 150 -18.88 26.25 22.73
C PRO A 150 -18.28 24.93 22.32
N LEU A 151 -19.12 24.03 21.81
CA LEU A 151 -18.76 22.76 21.19
C LEU A 151 -17.71 23.05 20.10
N ALA A 152 -16.61 22.37 20.07
CA ALA A 152 -15.47 22.42 19.16
C ALA A 152 -15.40 23.63 18.20
N SER A 153 -14.29 24.36 18.21
CA SER A 153 -14.04 25.44 17.26
C SER A 153 -14.39 25.00 15.83
N SER A 154 -15.18 25.79 15.11
CA SER A 154 -15.59 25.54 13.72
C SER A 154 -14.41 25.23 12.80
N ARG A 155 -13.22 25.77 13.08
CA ARG A 155 -11.96 25.49 12.37
C ARG A 155 -11.50 24.03 12.54
N ILE A 156 -11.58 23.46 13.74
CA ILE A 156 -11.16 22.07 14.01
C ILE A 156 -12.10 21.10 13.26
N LEU A 157 -13.39 21.34 13.30
CA LEU A 157 -14.37 20.52 12.60
C LEU A 157 -14.18 20.57 11.08
N ARG A 158 -13.91 21.75 10.52
CA ARG A 158 -13.62 21.93 9.10
C ARG A 158 -12.36 21.17 8.68
N ARG A 159 -11.26 21.28 9.44
CA ARG A 159 -10.01 20.56 9.19
C ARG A 159 -10.20 19.05 9.30
N HIS A 160 -10.91 18.58 10.31
CA HIS A 160 -11.25 17.15 10.44
C HIS A 160 -12.02 16.64 9.24
N ARG A 161 -13.01 17.40 8.76
CA ARG A 161 -13.79 17.02 7.57
C ARG A 161 -12.94 17.02 6.30
N GLN A 162 -12.07 18.00 6.11
CA GLN A 162 -11.13 18.04 4.97
C GLN A 162 -10.19 16.84 4.99
N ALA A 163 -9.51 16.57 6.11
CA ALA A 163 -8.63 15.43 6.28
C ALA A 163 -9.36 14.09 6.06
N GLY A 164 -10.59 13.97 6.55
CA GLY A 164 -11.43 12.79 6.33
C GLY A 164 -11.78 12.58 4.85
N TRP A 165 -12.07 13.64 4.11
CA TRP A 165 -12.31 13.54 2.67
C TRP A 165 -11.04 13.17 1.89
N THR A 166 -9.89 13.76 2.22
CA THR A 166 -8.60 13.39 1.62
C THR A 166 -8.32 11.91 1.83
N ALA A 167 -8.52 11.41 3.06
CA ALA A 167 -8.35 9.98 3.34
C ALA A 167 -9.33 9.09 2.57
N ALA A 168 -10.60 9.49 2.47
CA ALA A 168 -11.63 8.71 1.76
C ALA A 168 -11.36 8.64 0.25
N ILE A 169 -11.02 9.76 -0.38
CA ILE A 169 -10.67 9.82 -1.81
C ILE A 169 -9.39 9.03 -2.05
N GLY A 170 -8.36 9.24 -1.22
CA GLY A 170 -7.10 8.48 -1.30
C GLY A 170 -7.32 6.99 -1.21
N ALA A 171 -8.16 6.50 -0.28
CA ALA A 171 -8.51 5.09 -0.15
C ALA A 171 -9.21 4.53 -1.40
N GLY A 172 -10.18 5.28 -1.96
CA GLY A 172 -10.89 4.88 -3.18
C GLY A 172 -9.96 4.77 -4.38
N LEU A 173 -9.10 5.76 -4.59
CA LEU A 173 -8.11 5.75 -5.67
C LEU A 173 -7.04 4.67 -5.47
N ALA A 174 -6.57 4.46 -4.23
CA ALA A 174 -5.65 3.39 -3.90
C ALA A 174 -6.26 2.01 -4.21
N PHE A 175 -7.54 1.80 -3.90
CA PHE A 175 -8.24 0.56 -4.24
C PHE A 175 -8.29 0.33 -5.76
N LEU A 176 -8.67 1.33 -6.56
CA LEU A 176 -8.75 1.21 -8.02
C LEU A 176 -7.38 0.92 -8.64
N THR A 177 -6.35 1.64 -8.21
CA THR A 177 -4.97 1.41 -8.71
C THR A 177 -4.42 0.06 -8.27
N ALA A 178 -4.66 -0.38 -7.03
CA ALA A 178 -4.28 -1.71 -6.55
C ALA A 178 -4.96 -2.82 -7.33
N ALA A 179 -6.26 -2.70 -7.62
CA ALA A 179 -6.99 -3.65 -8.44
C ALA A 179 -6.40 -3.76 -9.85
N THR A 180 -6.06 -2.63 -10.48
CA THR A 180 -5.41 -2.60 -11.81
C THR A 180 -4.06 -3.30 -11.78
N VAL A 181 -3.23 -3.03 -10.78
CA VAL A 181 -1.92 -3.69 -10.61
C VAL A 181 -2.10 -5.20 -10.43
N LEU A 182 -3.04 -5.61 -9.57
CA LEU A 182 -3.29 -7.03 -9.32
C LEU A 182 -3.77 -7.78 -10.56
N VAL A 183 -4.68 -7.20 -11.35
CA VAL A 183 -5.09 -7.75 -12.65
C VAL A 183 -3.89 -7.93 -13.59
N GLY A 184 -3.00 -6.96 -13.64
CA GLY A 184 -1.74 -7.06 -14.41
C GLY A 184 -0.83 -8.20 -13.92
N MET A 185 -0.77 -8.45 -12.61
CA MET A 185 -0.02 -9.58 -12.04
C MET A 185 -0.64 -10.93 -12.41
N TYR A 186 -1.97 -11.05 -12.34
CA TYR A 186 -2.68 -12.29 -12.73
C TYR A 186 -2.51 -12.60 -14.22
N ARG A 187 -2.61 -11.61 -15.10
CA ARG A 187 -2.41 -11.77 -16.55
C ARG A 187 -1.01 -12.29 -16.87
N ARG A 188 0.01 -11.82 -16.16
CA ARG A 188 1.39 -12.31 -16.33
C ARG A 188 1.57 -13.73 -15.79
N ALA A 189 0.95 -14.07 -14.69
CA ALA A 189 1.05 -15.40 -14.11
C ALA A 189 0.30 -16.47 -14.93
N GLY A 190 -0.76 -16.10 -15.64
CA GLY A 190 -1.56 -17.01 -16.48
C GLY A 190 -1.13 -17.09 -17.94
N GLY A 191 -0.18 -16.27 -18.37
CA GLY A 191 0.30 -16.19 -19.76
C GLY A 191 1.48 -17.13 -20.11
N HIS A 192 1.70 -18.18 -19.31
CA HIS A 192 2.73 -19.20 -19.55
C HIS A 192 2.10 -20.52 -19.93
#